data_0f237a8ffcde4704d6ad81c6a476db25
#
_entry.id   0f237a8ffcde4704d6ad81c6a476db25
#
_cell.length_a   1.000
_cell.length_b   1.000
_cell.length_c   1.000
_cell.angle_alpha   90.00
_cell.angle_beta   90.00
_cell.angle_gamma   90.00
#
_symmetry.space_group_name_H-M   'P 1'
#
loop_
_entity.id
_entity.type
_entity.pdbx_description
1 polymer ?
#
loop_
_entity_poly.entity_id
_entity_poly.type
_entity_poly.pdbx_seq_one_letter_code
_entity_poly.pdbx_strand_id
1 'polypeptide(L)'
;MFVAILFLSFTSVSYGQKKNLILPGETFTVSERPAFVLLPDQAKRTTPQPWIIYAPTLPSYPDQHEKWMHEQFLNAGVAVAGIDVGEGYGGPKSNQLFTALYNELVQKKGYSPKPCLFGRSRGGLWVSSWAIENPTKVSGIIGIYPVFDFRTYPGIDKTAPAYGLSKSELESKLSELN
;
A
#
# COMPACT_ATOMS: atom_id res chain seq x y z
N MET A 1 -20.25 31.19 44.65
CA MET A 1 -20.85 31.00 43.32
C MET A 1 -19.72 30.53 42.41
N PHE A 2 -19.57 29.21 42.25
CA PHE A 2 -18.51 28.61 41.39
C PHE A 2 -19.09 28.41 39.98
N VAL A 3 -18.48 29.05 38.99
CA VAL A 3 -18.81 28.85 37.57
C VAL A 3 -17.92 27.73 37.07
N ALA A 4 -18.50 26.58 36.76
CA ALA A 4 -17.80 25.48 36.10
C ALA A 4 -17.75 25.77 34.59
N ILE A 5 -16.53 26.01 34.05
CA ILE A 5 -16.30 26.14 32.61
C ILE A 5 -16.12 24.74 32.06
N LEU A 6 -17.10 24.30 31.27
CA LEU A 6 -17.06 23.02 30.53
C LEU A 6 -16.24 23.23 29.27
N PHE A 7 -15.01 22.65 29.21
CA PHE A 7 -14.24 22.59 28.01
C PHE A 7 -14.79 21.47 27.10
N LEU A 8 -15.53 21.85 26.08
CA LEU A 8 -15.85 20.94 24.97
C LEU A 8 -14.61 20.76 24.09
N SER A 9 -13.99 19.60 24.19
CA SER A 9 -12.94 19.17 23.28
C SER A 9 -13.57 18.81 21.94
N PHE A 10 -13.46 19.69 20.93
CA PHE A 10 -13.76 19.34 19.55
C PHE A 10 -12.65 18.43 19.03
N THR A 11 -12.90 17.13 18.96
CA THR A 11 -12.09 16.21 18.18
C THR A 11 -12.35 16.52 16.71
N SER A 12 -11.42 17.19 16.06
CA SER A 12 -11.42 17.34 14.61
C SER A 12 -11.26 15.95 13.97
N VAL A 13 -12.34 15.42 13.41
CA VAL A 13 -12.28 14.27 12.52
C VAL A 13 -11.53 14.73 11.27
N SER A 14 -10.26 14.37 11.17
CA SER A 14 -9.48 14.55 9.96
C SER A 14 -10.10 13.64 8.90
N TYR A 15 -10.93 14.17 8.02
CA TYR A 15 -11.35 13.49 6.80
C TYR A 15 -10.10 13.27 5.97
N GLY A 16 -9.64 12.02 5.89
CA GLY A 16 -8.50 11.63 5.06
C GLY A 16 -8.70 12.20 3.64
N GLN A 17 -7.69 12.90 3.15
CA GLN A 17 -7.74 13.57 1.86
C GLN A 17 -8.12 12.55 0.77
N LYS A 18 -9.24 12.78 0.09
CA LYS A 18 -9.74 11.88 -0.96
C LYS A 18 -8.71 11.81 -2.08
N LYS A 19 -8.25 10.60 -2.41
CA LYS A 19 -7.26 10.38 -3.46
C LYS A 19 -7.83 10.72 -4.83
N ASN A 20 -7.12 11.51 -5.63
CA ASN A 20 -7.47 11.74 -7.03
C ASN A 20 -7.01 10.55 -7.86
N LEU A 21 -7.96 9.90 -8.54
CA LEU A 21 -7.68 8.76 -9.41
C LEU A 21 -7.29 9.22 -10.81
N ILE A 22 -6.31 8.55 -11.39
CA ILE A 22 -5.85 8.79 -12.78
C ILE A 22 -6.69 8.03 -13.82
N LEU A 23 -7.50 7.08 -13.39
CA LEU A 23 -8.34 6.19 -14.19
C LEU A 23 -9.64 5.90 -13.42
N PRO A 24 -10.69 5.39 -14.10
CA PRO A 24 -11.93 5.00 -13.43
C PRO A 24 -11.71 4.05 -12.25
N GLY A 25 -12.39 4.31 -11.14
CA GLY A 25 -12.22 3.49 -9.94
C GLY A 25 -12.96 4.05 -8.73
N GLU A 26 -12.62 3.52 -7.58
CA GLU A 26 -13.20 3.88 -6.29
C GLU A 26 -12.11 4.29 -5.31
N THR A 27 -12.43 5.24 -4.43
CA THR A 27 -11.61 5.59 -3.27
C THR A 27 -12.36 5.23 -2.00
N PHE A 28 -11.67 4.68 -1.03
CA PHE A 28 -12.23 4.28 0.25
C PHE A 28 -11.18 4.40 1.35
N THR A 29 -11.57 4.12 2.58
CA THR A 29 -10.66 4.15 3.72
C THR A 29 -10.52 2.75 4.30
N VAL A 30 -9.28 2.35 4.59
CA VAL A 30 -8.95 1.10 5.27
C VAL A 30 -8.00 1.41 6.41
N SER A 31 -8.36 1.03 7.64
CA SER A 31 -7.57 1.33 8.84
C SER A 31 -7.14 2.81 8.90
N GLU A 32 -8.10 3.71 8.67
CA GLU A 32 -7.91 5.18 8.66
C GLU A 32 -6.95 5.71 7.59
N ARG A 33 -6.56 4.88 6.61
CA ARG A 33 -5.67 5.26 5.53
C ARG A 33 -6.42 5.33 4.19
N PRO A 34 -6.13 6.32 3.34
CA PRO A 34 -6.68 6.38 2.00
C PRO A 34 -6.27 5.15 1.18
N ALA A 35 -7.25 4.52 0.57
CA ALA A 35 -7.06 3.42 -0.35
C ALA A 35 -7.84 3.66 -1.64
N PHE A 36 -7.47 2.95 -2.69
CA PHE A 36 -8.15 3.02 -3.97
C PHE A 36 -8.17 1.67 -4.67
N VAL A 37 -9.06 1.56 -5.62
CA VAL A 37 -9.02 0.53 -6.65
C VAL A 37 -9.36 1.15 -8.00
N LEU A 38 -8.51 0.96 -9.00
CA LEU A 38 -8.79 1.24 -10.41
C LEU A 38 -9.50 0.02 -10.98
N LEU A 39 -10.60 0.24 -11.70
CA LEU A 39 -11.51 -0.81 -12.12
C LEU A 39 -11.49 -0.98 -13.63
N PRO A 40 -11.38 -2.21 -14.14
CA PRO A 40 -11.63 -2.50 -15.55
C PRO A 40 -13.08 -2.18 -15.92
N ASP A 41 -13.34 -2.04 -17.22
CA ASP A 41 -14.69 -1.90 -17.74
C ASP A 41 -15.58 -3.05 -17.23
N GLN A 42 -16.84 -2.76 -16.97
CA GLN A 42 -17.78 -3.73 -16.40
C GLN A 42 -17.84 -5.04 -17.20
N ALA A 43 -17.77 -4.96 -18.53
CA ALA A 43 -17.78 -6.13 -19.42
C ALA A 43 -16.54 -7.04 -19.26
N LYS A 44 -15.47 -6.54 -18.64
CA LYS A 44 -14.21 -7.28 -18.42
C LYS A 44 -14.06 -7.78 -16.98
N ARG A 45 -14.97 -7.42 -16.08
CA ARG A 45 -14.92 -7.84 -14.67
C ARG A 45 -15.35 -9.28 -14.54
N THR A 46 -14.70 -9.99 -13.63
CA THR A 46 -14.97 -11.41 -13.32
C THR A 46 -15.13 -11.62 -11.82
N THR A 47 -15.61 -12.79 -11.43
CA THR A 47 -15.69 -13.19 -10.02
C THR A 47 -15.04 -14.57 -9.86
N PRO A 48 -13.95 -14.69 -9.08
CA PRO A 48 -13.26 -13.60 -8.36
C PRO A 48 -12.56 -12.63 -9.32
N GLN A 49 -12.51 -11.34 -8.95
CA GLN A 49 -11.85 -10.30 -9.73
C GLN A 49 -10.32 -10.41 -9.60
N PRO A 50 -9.56 -10.63 -10.70
CA PRO A 50 -8.10 -10.57 -10.64
C PRO A 50 -7.62 -9.13 -10.40
N TRP A 51 -6.55 -8.98 -9.61
CA TRP A 51 -6.06 -7.69 -9.19
C TRP A 51 -4.59 -7.64 -8.83
N ILE A 52 -4.09 -6.42 -8.73
CA ILE A 52 -2.70 -6.09 -8.40
C ILE A 52 -2.71 -5.23 -7.14
N ILE A 53 -1.81 -5.53 -6.18
CA ILE A 53 -1.41 -4.58 -5.14
C ILE A 53 -0.26 -3.74 -5.70
N TYR A 54 -0.50 -2.45 -5.87
CA TYR A 54 0.47 -1.49 -6.39
C TYR A 54 1.16 -0.73 -5.26
N ALA A 55 2.49 -0.56 -5.37
CA ALA A 55 3.31 0.28 -4.51
C ALA A 55 4.40 1.02 -5.32
N PRO A 56 4.75 2.26 -4.95
CA PRO A 56 4.34 2.99 -3.76
C PRO A 56 2.97 3.65 -3.93
N THR A 57 2.10 3.53 -2.94
CA THR A 57 0.89 4.32 -2.87
C THR A 57 1.11 5.45 -1.87
N LEU A 58 1.19 6.66 -2.38
CA LEU A 58 1.34 7.92 -1.65
C LEU A 58 0.28 8.89 -2.16
N PRO A 59 0.07 10.06 -1.54
CA PRO A 59 -0.93 11.02 -2.02
C PRO A 59 -0.80 11.35 -3.52
N SER A 60 0.45 11.41 -4.05
CA SER A 60 0.75 11.71 -5.45
C SER A 60 0.82 10.50 -6.38
N TYR A 61 0.75 9.26 -5.87
CA TYR A 61 0.91 8.04 -6.68
C TYR A 61 -0.31 7.11 -6.59
N PRO A 62 -0.67 6.42 -7.69
CA PRO A 62 -0.09 6.53 -9.04
C PRO A 62 -0.35 7.90 -9.66
N ASP A 63 0.56 8.39 -10.51
CA ASP A 63 0.46 9.65 -11.23
C ASP A 63 0.19 9.48 -12.73
N GLN A 64 0.13 10.59 -13.47
CA GLN A 64 -0.17 10.58 -14.91
C GLN A 64 0.89 9.85 -15.75
N HIS A 65 2.14 9.76 -15.29
CA HIS A 65 3.20 9.04 -16.01
C HIS A 65 2.99 7.52 -15.97
N GLU A 66 2.21 7.04 -15.00
CA GLU A 66 1.89 5.62 -14.84
C GLU A 66 0.55 5.23 -15.49
N LYS A 67 -0.21 6.22 -15.97
CA LYS A 67 -1.57 6.03 -16.50
C LYS A 67 -1.62 4.96 -17.58
N TRP A 68 -0.76 5.05 -18.60
CA TRP A 68 -0.75 4.08 -19.71
C TRP A 68 -0.58 2.64 -19.23
N MET A 69 0.34 2.42 -18.30
CA MET A 69 0.60 1.08 -17.76
C MET A 69 -0.62 0.53 -17.00
N HIS A 70 -1.22 1.34 -16.14
CA HIS A 70 -2.43 0.92 -15.43
C HIS A 70 -3.60 0.67 -16.36
N GLU A 71 -3.73 1.45 -17.46
CA GLU A 71 -4.71 1.19 -18.52
C GLU A 71 -4.54 -0.20 -19.15
N GLN A 72 -3.30 -0.66 -19.36
CA GLN A 72 -3.06 -2.00 -19.91
C GLN A 72 -3.57 -3.09 -18.96
N PHE A 73 -3.37 -2.96 -17.65
CA PHE A 73 -3.94 -3.90 -16.68
C PHE A 73 -5.47 -3.89 -16.71
N LEU A 74 -6.09 -2.71 -16.69
CA LEU A 74 -7.54 -2.60 -16.76
C LEU A 74 -8.09 -3.16 -18.07
N ASN A 75 -7.41 -2.93 -19.19
CA ASN A 75 -7.79 -3.48 -20.50
C ASN A 75 -7.70 -5.01 -20.53
N ALA A 76 -6.81 -5.60 -19.76
CA ALA A 76 -6.71 -7.06 -19.56
C ALA A 76 -7.71 -7.61 -18.53
N GLY A 77 -8.60 -6.78 -17.97
CA GLY A 77 -9.58 -7.20 -16.96
C GLY A 77 -9.00 -7.30 -15.54
N VAL A 78 -7.81 -6.76 -15.31
CA VAL A 78 -7.11 -6.81 -14.00
C VAL A 78 -7.28 -5.47 -13.29
N ALA A 79 -7.84 -5.47 -12.09
CA ALA A 79 -7.96 -4.28 -11.25
C ALA A 79 -6.61 -3.92 -10.61
N VAL A 80 -6.41 -2.63 -10.28
CA VAL A 80 -5.20 -2.17 -9.58
C VAL A 80 -5.61 -1.46 -8.30
N ALA A 81 -5.12 -1.92 -7.17
CA ALA A 81 -5.45 -1.36 -5.87
C ALA A 81 -4.20 -0.97 -5.10
N GLY A 82 -4.35 0.00 -4.21
CA GLY A 82 -3.29 0.44 -3.31
C GLY A 82 -3.84 1.11 -2.07
N ILE A 83 -3.00 1.17 -1.05
CA ILE A 83 -3.26 1.84 0.21
C ILE A 83 -2.08 2.74 0.56
N ASP A 84 -2.36 3.94 1.03
CA ASP A 84 -1.32 4.87 1.46
C ASP A 84 -0.71 4.40 2.79
N VAL A 85 0.46 3.83 2.73
CA VAL A 85 1.23 3.38 3.91
C VAL A 85 2.26 4.41 4.37
N GLY A 86 2.37 5.54 3.70
CA GLY A 86 3.45 6.51 3.90
C GLY A 86 4.80 5.96 3.42
N GLU A 87 5.88 6.52 3.91
CA GLU A 87 7.25 6.06 3.62
C GLU A 87 7.60 4.87 4.54
N GLY A 88 6.93 3.74 4.29
CA GLY A 88 6.99 2.58 5.18
C GLY A 88 8.10 1.57 4.88
N TYR A 89 8.76 1.65 3.72
CA TYR A 89 9.93 0.85 3.32
C TYR A 89 9.86 -0.65 3.64
N GLY A 90 8.66 -1.23 3.63
CA GLY A 90 8.44 -2.64 3.97
C GLY A 90 8.43 -2.94 5.47
N GLY A 91 8.39 -1.92 6.33
CA GLY A 91 8.30 -2.09 7.78
C GLY A 91 6.96 -2.70 8.23
N PRO A 92 6.87 -3.18 9.48
CA PRO A 92 5.71 -3.95 9.98
C PRO A 92 4.37 -3.23 9.83
N LYS A 93 4.33 -1.91 10.01
CA LYS A 93 3.10 -1.12 9.85
C LYS A 93 2.61 -1.11 8.39
N SER A 94 3.52 -1.07 7.41
CA SER A 94 3.18 -1.18 5.99
C SER A 94 2.56 -2.53 5.68
N ASN A 95 3.13 -3.62 6.20
CA ASN A 95 2.63 -4.97 5.99
C ASN A 95 1.25 -5.17 6.62
N GLN A 96 1.00 -4.60 7.80
CA GLN A 96 -0.33 -4.59 8.42
C GLN A 96 -1.36 -3.88 7.55
N LEU A 97 -1.02 -2.73 6.97
CA LEU A 97 -1.91 -1.97 6.10
C LEU A 97 -2.18 -2.69 4.76
N PHE A 98 -1.17 -3.32 4.15
CA PHE A 98 -1.39 -4.17 2.97
C PHE A 98 -2.27 -5.38 3.29
N THR A 99 -2.09 -5.99 4.46
CA THR A 99 -2.96 -7.08 4.93
C THR A 99 -4.40 -6.59 5.13
N ALA A 100 -4.58 -5.38 5.67
CA ALA A 100 -5.91 -4.80 5.83
C ALA A 100 -6.57 -4.52 4.46
N LEU A 101 -5.84 -3.97 3.47
CA LEU A 101 -6.33 -3.81 2.10
C LEU A 101 -6.69 -5.16 1.47
N TYR A 102 -5.82 -6.16 1.61
CA TYR A 102 -6.06 -7.51 1.12
C TYR A 102 -7.38 -8.07 1.69
N ASN A 103 -7.57 -7.98 3.00
CA ASN A 103 -8.78 -8.49 3.66
C ASN A 103 -10.03 -7.73 3.19
N GLU A 104 -9.95 -6.42 3.03
CA GLU A 104 -11.06 -5.60 2.52
C GLU A 104 -11.51 -6.05 1.12
N LEU A 105 -10.56 -6.26 0.22
CA LEU A 105 -10.88 -6.63 -1.17
C LEU A 105 -11.28 -8.09 -1.30
N VAL A 106 -10.54 -9.01 -0.69
CA VAL A 106 -10.77 -10.45 -0.85
C VAL A 106 -12.00 -10.92 -0.07
N GLN A 107 -12.11 -10.54 1.21
CA GLN A 107 -13.16 -11.07 2.07
C GLN A 107 -14.50 -10.37 1.89
N LYS A 108 -14.49 -9.07 1.51
CA LYS A 108 -15.72 -8.28 1.44
C LYS A 108 -16.15 -7.92 0.02
N LYS A 109 -15.21 -7.84 -0.93
CA LYS A 109 -15.52 -7.35 -2.29
C LYS A 109 -15.33 -8.39 -3.40
N GLY A 110 -15.02 -9.65 -3.06
CA GLY A 110 -14.97 -10.75 -4.03
C GLY A 110 -13.76 -10.77 -4.96
N TYR A 111 -12.64 -10.17 -4.55
CA TYR A 111 -11.39 -10.18 -5.30
C TYR A 111 -10.67 -11.53 -5.15
N SER A 112 -9.80 -11.84 -6.12
CA SER A 112 -8.98 -13.06 -6.10
C SER A 112 -8.13 -13.13 -4.83
N PRO A 113 -8.04 -14.31 -4.17
CA PRO A 113 -7.23 -14.49 -2.97
C PRO A 113 -5.71 -14.45 -3.26
N LYS A 114 -5.31 -14.40 -4.51
CA LYS A 114 -3.91 -14.33 -4.93
C LYS A 114 -3.68 -13.14 -5.86
N PRO A 115 -3.52 -11.90 -5.33
CA PRO A 115 -3.09 -10.77 -6.14
C PRO A 115 -1.68 -10.97 -6.70
N CYS A 116 -1.40 -10.31 -7.82
CA CYS A 116 -0.04 -9.98 -8.20
C CYS A 116 0.41 -8.74 -7.43
N LEU A 117 1.69 -8.67 -7.09
CA LEU A 117 2.28 -7.51 -6.42
C LEU A 117 3.09 -6.72 -7.44
N PHE A 118 2.93 -5.41 -7.42
CA PHE A 118 3.64 -4.54 -8.35
C PHE A 118 4.39 -3.44 -7.61
N GLY A 119 5.73 -3.53 -7.62
CA GLY A 119 6.62 -2.57 -6.99
C GLY A 119 7.35 -1.69 -7.98
N ARG A 120 7.12 -0.36 -7.95
CA ARG A 120 7.91 0.61 -8.68
C ARG A 120 8.90 1.30 -7.75
N SER A 121 10.19 1.40 -8.15
CA SER A 121 11.22 2.06 -7.35
C SER A 121 11.23 1.52 -5.91
N ARG A 122 11.19 2.40 -4.90
CA ARG A 122 11.14 1.99 -3.48
C ARG A 122 9.92 1.12 -3.10
N GLY A 123 8.86 1.11 -3.93
CA GLY A 123 7.73 0.21 -3.75
C GLY A 123 8.10 -1.26 -3.80
N GLY A 124 9.25 -1.59 -4.39
CA GLY A 124 9.83 -2.94 -4.34
C GLY A 124 10.04 -3.44 -2.92
N LEU A 125 10.53 -2.58 -2.00
CA LEU A 125 10.70 -2.93 -0.58
C LEU A 125 9.38 -3.32 0.07
N TRP A 126 8.29 -2.61 -0.24
CA TRP A 126 6.99 -2.85 0.39
C TRP A 126 6.36 -4.15 -0.08
N VAL A 127 6.35 -4.37 -1.40
CA VAL A 127 5.74 -5.58 -1.96
C VAL A 127 6.54 -6.84 -1.65
N SER A 128 7.88 -6.77 -1.66
CA SER A 128 8.73 -7.93 -1.32
C SER A 128 8.61 -8.30 0.16
N SER A 129 8.61 -7.33 1.06
CA SER A 129 8.41 -7.57 2.49
C SER A 129 7.07 -8.25 2.76
N TRP A 130 5.98 -7.73 2.19
CA TRP A 130 4.67 -8.35 2.36
C TRP A 130 4.58 -9.75 1.75
N ALA A 131 5.24 -9.98 0.60
CA ALA A 131 5.28 -11.29 -0.06
C ALA A 131 6.00 -12.34 0.81
N ILE A 132 7.09 -11.98 1.46
CA ILE A 132 7.84 -12.86 2.36
C ILE A 132 6.96 -13.29 3.55
N GLU A 133 6.18 -12.39 4.12
CA GLU A 133 5.26 -12.70 5.22
C GLU A 133 4.00 -13.47 4.76
N ASN A 134 3.62 -13.36 3.47
CA ASN A 134 2.38 -13.91 2.94
C ASN A 134 2.58 -14.74 1.66
N PRO A 135 3.51 -15.70 1.61
CA PRO A 135 3.89 -16.36 0.35
C PRO A 135 2.76 -17.13 -0.32
N THR A 136 1.80 -17.62 0.44
CA THR A 136 0.63 -18.37 -0.08
C THR A 136 -0.45 -17.47 -0.69
N LYS A 137 -0.39 -16.16 -0.41
CA LYS A 137 -1.36 -15.17 -0.89
C LYS A 137 -0.90 -14.42 -2.15
N VAL A 138 0.25 -14.76 -2.71
CA VAL A 138 0.85 -14.04 -3.84
C VAL A 138 0.83 -14.91 -5.09
N SER A 139 0.37 -14.36 -6.22
CA SER A 139 0.43 -15.03 -7.53
C SER A 139 1.74 -14.75 -8.26
N GLY A 140 2.37 -13.61 -8.00
CA GLY A 140 3.62 -13.19 -8.61
C GLY A 140 4.01 -11.78 -8.18
N ILE A 141 5.23 -11.38 -8.51
CA ILE A 141 5.75 -10.02 -8.26
C ILE A 141 6.23 -9.44 -9.60
N ILE A 142 5.82 -8.20 -9.86
CA ILE A 142 6.26 -7.39 -11.00
C ILE A 142 7.04 -6.20 -10.45
N GLY A 143 8.11 -5.80 -11.15
CA GLY A 143 8.91 -4.64 -10.73
C GLY A 143 9.26 -3.72 -11.89
N ILE A 144 9.18 -2.40 -11.66
CA ILE A 144 9.80 -1.39 -12.51
C ILE A 144 10.91 -0.74 -11.70
N TYR A 145 12.18 -0.99 -12.12
CA TYR A 145 13.40 -0.59 -11.39
C TYR A 145 13.22 -0.68 -9.85
N PRO A 146 12.77 -1.86 -9.34
CA PRO A 146 12.42 -2.01 -7.94
C PRO A 146 13.67 -1.96 -7.04
N VAL A 147 13.52 -1.32 -5.88
CA VAL A 147 14.51 -1.39 -4.80
C VAL A 147 14.16 -2.60 -3.94
N PHE A 148 15.11 -3.48 -3.69
CA PHE A 148 14.97 -4.64 -2.79
C PHE A 148 15.91 -4.59 -1.59
N ASP A 149 16.83 -3.63 -1.57
CA ASP A 149 17.77 -3.44 -0.47
C ASP A 149 17.72 -2.00 0.04
N PHE A 150 17.13 -1.81 1.20
CA PHE A 150 17.02 -0.50 1.82
C PHE A 150 18.37 0.07 2.30
N ARG A 151 19.43 -0.74 2.39
CA ARG A 151 20.79 -0.28 2.71
C ARG A 151 21.33 0.61 1.59
N THR A 152 21.00 0.27 0.35
CA THR A 152 21.40 1.06 -0.83
C THR A 152 20.48 2.26 -1.06
N TYR A 153 19.16 2.09 -0.81
CA TYR A 153 18.16 3.14 -0.90
C TYR A 153 16.92 2.77 -0.08
N PRO A 154 16.41 3.65 0.77
CA PRO A 154 16.82 5.06 1.00
C PRO A 154 17.96 5.21 2.01
N GLY A 155 18.56 4.12 2.45
CA GLY A 155 19.57 4.06 3.50
C GLY A 155 18.97 3.75 4.87
N ILE A 156 19.81 3.21 5.75
CA ILE A 156 19.40 2.71 7.07
C ILE A 156 18.79 3.82 7.93
N ASP A 157 19.36 5.03 7.88
CA ASP A 157 18.85 6.18 8.66
C ASP A 157 17.38 6.49 8.39
N LYS A 158 16.98 6.43 7.10
CA LYS A 158 15.59 6.70 6.71
C LYS A 158 14.67 5.51 6.93
N THR A 159 15.21 4.31 6.91
CA THR A 159 14.43 3.07 7.02
C THR A 159 14.15 2.69 8.47
N ALA A 160 15.09 2.89 9.37
CA ALA A 160 15.00 2.46 10.77
C ALA A 160 13.70 2.91 11.47
N PRO A 161 13.24 4.17 11.34
CA PRO A 161 11.96 4.60 11.93
C PRO A 161 10.74 3.81 11.44
N ALA A 162 10.74 3.36 10.18
CA ALA A 162 9.63 2.58 9.62
C ALA A 162 9.55 1.17 10.25
N TYR A 163 10.67 0.69 10.81
CA TYR A 163 10.75 -0.56 11.57
C TYR A 163 10.59 -0.35 13.08
N GLY A 164 10.40 0.88 13.54
CA GLY A 164 10.31 1.22 14.96
C GLY A 164 11.67 1.09 15.70
N LEU A 165 12.76 1.24 14.98
CA LEU A 165 14.13 1.06 15.47
C LEU A 165 14.95 2.33 15.30
N SER A 166 16.01 2.47 16.12
CA SER A 166 17.10 3.37 15.84
C SER A 166 18.00 2.80 14.72
N LYS A 167 18.85 3.65 14.15
CA LYS A 167 19.84 3.22 13.16
C LYS A 167 20.69 2.06 13.67
N SER A 168 21.29 2.22 14.86
CA SER A 168 22.18 1.22 15.45
C SER A 168 21.49 -0.11 15.75
N GLU A 169 20.23 -0.08 16.18
CA GLU A 169 19.45 -1.30 16.39
C GLU A 169 19.18 -2.02 15.07
N LEU A 170 18.85 -1.28 14.00
CA LEU A 170 18.62 -1.89 12.68
C LEU A 170 19.93 -2.47 12.12
N GLU A 171 21.05 -1.76 12.23
CA GLU A 171 22.38 -2.25 11.83
C GLU A 171 22.77 -3.52 12.57
N SER A 172 22.56 -3.58 13.89
CA SER A 172 22.82 -4.77 14.69
C SER A 172 21.99 -5.96 14.21
N LYS A 173 20.68 -5.78 14.02
CA LYS A 173 19.81 -6.85 13.52
C LYS A 173 20.18 -7.36 12.13
N LEU A 174 20.66 -6.50 11.25
CA LEU A 174 21.13 -6.90 9.93
C LEU A 174 22.42 -7.72 10.00
N SER A 175 23.31 -7.45 10.97
CA SER A 175 24.54 -8.22 11.16
C SER A 175 24.29 -9.62 11.73
N GLU A 176 23.18 -9.83 12.44
CA GLU A 176 22.76 -11.12 12.95
C GLU A 176 22.19 -12.06 11.86
N LEU A 177 21.77 -11.50 10.72
CA LEU A 177 21.17 -12.25 9.60
C LEU A 177 22.20 -12.66 8.52
N ASN A 178 23.46 -12.21 8.62
CA ASN A 178 24.57 -12.55 7.76
C ASN A 178 25.50 -13.53 8.48
#